data_5269f7e664c12d821d4e4435087982d4
#
_entry.id   5269f7e664c12d821d4e4435087982d4
#
_cell.length_a   1.000
_cell.length_b   1.000
_cell.length_c   1.000
_cell.angle_alpha   90.00
_cell.angle_beta   90.00
_cell.angle_gamma   90.00
#
_symmetry.space_group_name_H-M   'P 1'
#
loop_
_entity.id
_entity.type
_entity.pdbx_description
1 polymer ?
#
loop_
_entity_poly.entity_id
_entity_poly.type
_entity_poly.pdbx_seq_one_letter_code
_entity_poly.pdbx_strand_id
1 'polypeptide(L)'
;MSRNVVESNSTPDQIFHWVPGELVVIVQLPNSSIADTQLETLAEQVRIQLNALLVHYDLTLESYGTHGRWQEDLAMPPIRRRAFIFGLLRQQPLVAIFFHTRHRDPSVSDPTPMTLSYIQRQLERLAQIGLRILSAMPNWLVTAAPALYGSGGPAVPPRPAPSIDISGSANAFVGWHFTLPDHQSWLDPNGAQDVTVAVLDTAQHADLVYNAANRPELSRNWLLHNLAANLQANNGSFEVEYNRYPVTDDVRSGRGFRDESRYYAMPGHGLFVSGIIRDIAPRARIRLIRILNDYGGSDLYNLFAALTDLEHELMAGTTRRLVLNLSLTIMPDIRRVPYLWFYDRQWPTPQLAGAMRVLAHIEEGLRLLFESLSAHGVLIVAAAGNDSFRASRKGKQPRPPRTPARYDTTLSVTSVNSRFTPSAFANVACMPPYDAGVATFGGDAFGTLDANGWPDAVRGVYISAFSRNEQNTSGWADWSGTSFSTAIISALGAHLLAQGQTAQQAIARIAMGQDHQNESLFGSALEVPGLLANIVRVQQRFRG
;
A
#
# COMPACT_ATOMS: atom_id res chain seq x y z
N MET A 1 29.97 -28.13 -16.35
CA MET A 1 30.55 -26.77 -16.38
C MET A 1 29.95 -26.02 -15.22
N SER A 2 30.74 -25.85 -14.15
CA SER A 2 30.34 -25.19 -12.90
C SER A 2 30.26 -23.69 -13.13
N ARG A 3 29.07 -23.08 -12.94
CA ARG A 3 28.92 -21.64 -12.87
C ARG A 3 29.48 -21.17 -11.52
N ASN A 4 30.60 -20.48 -11.56
CA ASN A 4 31.11 -19.72 -10.43
C ASN A 4 30.09 -18.61 -10.11
N VAL A 5 29.32 -18.82 -9.05
CA VAL A 5 28.58 -17.74 -8.40
C VAL A 5 29.63 -16.89 -7.70
N VAL A 6 29.83 -15.68 -8.19
CA VAL A 6 30.62 -14.66 -7.50
C VAL A 6 29.86 -14.32 -6.22
N GLU A 7 30.30 -14.88 -5.10
CA GLU A 7 29.87 -14.46 -3.77
C GLU A 7 30.30 -13.00 -3.56
N SER A 8 29.37 -12.06 -3.76
CA SER A 8 29.56 -10.70 -3.31
C SER A 8 29.59 -10.71 -1.78
N ASN A 9 30.69 -10.24 -1.19
CA ASN A 9 30.86 -10.01 0.26
C ASN A 9 29.93 -8.91 0.78
N SER A 10 28.62 -9.11 0.70
CA SER A 10 27.63 -8.26 1.32
C SER A 10 27.33 -8.81 2.71
N THR A 11 27.46 -7.96 3.72
CA THR A 11 27.11 -8.27 5.11
C THR A 11 25.69 -8.84 5.22
N PRO A 12 25.41 -9.78 6.15
CA PRO A 12 24.18 -10.57 6.23
C PRO A 12 22.87 -9.79 6.45
N ASP A 13 22.93 -8.46 6.60
CA ASP A 13 21.81 -7.59 6.96
C ASP A 13 21.42 -6.53 5.90
N GLN A 14 21.94 -6.59 4.68
CA GLN A 14 21.58 -5.65 3.61
C GLN A 14 20.25 -6.07 2.97
N ILE A 15 19.16 -5.62 3.58
CA ILE A 15 17.84 -5.66 2.97
C ILE A 15 17.76 -4.43 2.04
N PHE A 16 17.56 -4.65 0.74
CA PHE A 16 17.28 -3.56 -0.19
C PHE A 16 15.96 -2.90 0.16
N HIS A 17 15.94 -1.57 0.17
CA HIS A 17 14.73 -0.78 0.42
C HIS A 17 14.27 0.00 -0.81
N TRP A 18 15.10 0.02 -1.85
CA TRP A 18 14.83 0.60 -3.17
C TRP A 18 15.40 -0.30 -4.26
N VAL A 19 15.02 -0.03 -5.50
CA VAL A 19 15.61 -0.69 -6.66
C VAL A 19 16.98 -0.06 -6.95
N PRO A 20 18.09 -0.80 -6.83
CA PRO A 20 19.42 -0.26 -7.07
C PRO A 20 19.55 0.32 -8.48
N GLY A 21 20.20 1.48 -8.59
CA GLY A 21 20.37 2.15 -9.86
C GLY A 21 19.11 2.84 -10.41
N GLU A 22 18.02 2.94 -9.65
CA GLU A 22 16.80 3.61 -10.08
C GLU A 22 16.42 4.77 -9.14
N LEU A 23 15.99 5.87 -9.73
CA LEU A 23 15.54 7.05 -8.99
C LEU A 23 14.37 7.75 -9.70
N VAL A 24 13.66 8.57 -8.94
CA VAL A 24 12.61 9.44 -9.45
C VAL A 24 12.88 10.88 -9.04
N VAL A 25 12.68 11.80 -9.98
CA VAL A 25 12.82 13.24 -9.78
C VAL A 25 11.45 13.89 -9.97
N ILE A 26 11.03 14.68 -8.99
CA ILE A 26 9.78 15.45 -9.04
C ILE A 26 10.10 16.87 -9.48
N VAL A 27 9.55 17.26 -10.62
CA VAL A 27 9.77 18.59 -11.22
C VAL A 27 8.46 19.37 -11.21
N GLN A 28 8.54 20.65 -10.89
CA GLN A 28 7.41 21.56 -11.01
C GLN A 28 7.34 22.13 -12.41
N LEU A 29 6.15 22.08 -13.02
CA LEU A 29 5.92 22.66 -14.34
C LEU A 29 5.74 24.17 -14.27
N PRO A 30 6.26 24.92 -15.27
CA PRO A 30 6.05 26.35 -15.32
C PRO A 30 4.61 26.75 -15.69
N ASN A 31 3.88 25.91 -16.42
CA ASN A 31 2.54 26.15 -16.91
C ASN A 31 1.58 24.99 -16.64
N SER A 32 0.28 25.28 -16.60
CA SER A 32 -0.78 24.36 -16.21
C SER A 32 -1.19 23.32 -17.26
N SER A 33 -0.70 23.40 -18.50
CA SER A 33 -1.08 22.45 -19.53
C SER A 33 0.13 21.94 -20.31
N ILE A 34 0.43 20.65 -20.11
CA ILE A 34 1.39 19.92 -20.91
C ILE A 34 0.67 18.71 -21.52
N ALA A 35 0.74 18.57 -22.85
CA ALA A 35 0.25 17.38 -23.52
C ALA A 35 1.19 16.18 -23.22
N ASP A 36 0.66 14.96 -23.22
CA ASP A 36 1.44 13.73 -22.98
C ASP A 36 2.69 13.61 -23.87
N THR A 37 2.60 14.07 -25.11
CA THR A 37 3.73 14.12 -26.05
C THR A 37 4.85 15.05 -25.61
N GLN A 38 4.56 16.04 -24.79
CA GLN A 38 5.54 16.99 -24.25
C GLN A 38 6.23 16.46 -23.00
N LEU A 39 5.63 15.49 -22.30
CA LEU A 39 6.21 14.88 -21.10
C LEU A 39 7.51 14.12 -21.41
N GLU A 40 7.55 13.40 -22.52
CA GLU A 40 8.77 12.70 -22.97
C GLU A 40 9.89 13.70 -23.32
N THR A 41 9.54 14.81 -23.98
CA THR A 41 10.50 15.89 -24.29
C THR A 41 11.03 16.55 -23.02
N LEU A 42 10.15 16.80 -22.05
CA LEU A 42 10.54 17.34 -20.74
C LEU A 42 11.47 16.37 -20.00
N ALA A 43 11.13 15.08 -19.96
CA ALA A 43 11.96 14.07 -19.31
C ALA A 43 13.37 14.03 -19.89
N GLU A 44 13.49 14.13 -21.24
CA GLU A 44 14.78 14.16 -21.91
C GLU A 44 15.56 15.46 -21.62
N GLN A 45 14.89 16.61 -21.60
CA GLN A 45 15.51 17.89 -21.21
C GLN A 45 16.06 17.86 -19.79
N VAL A 46 15.27 17.33 -18.83
CA VAL A 46 15.69 17.17 -17.44
C VAL A 46 16.90 16.24 -17.36
N ARG A 47 16.89 15.12 -18.09
CA ARG A 47 18.01 14.19 -18.16
C ARG A 47 19.30 14.85 -18.64
N ILE A 48 19.23 15.61 -19.74
CA ILE A 48 20.40 16.32 -20.31
C ILE A 48 20.95 17.33 -19.30
N GLN A 49 20.09 18.14 -18.66
CA GLN A 49 20.53 19.15 -17.69
C GLN A 49 21.17 18.51 -16.45
N LEU A 50 20.59 17.42 -15.93
CA LEU A 50 21.17 16.70 -14.79
C LEU A 50 22.49 16.03 -15.18
N ASN A 51 22.59 15.41 -16.35
CA ASN A 51 23.83 14.79 -16.81
C ASN A 51 24.98 15.79 -16.97
N ALA A 52 24.70 17.02 -17.40
CA ALA A 52 25.72 18.07 -17.46
C ALA A 52 26.37 18.38 -16.11
N LEU A 53 25.66 18.13 -15.02
CA LEU A 53 26.20 18.27 -13.66
C LEU A 53 26.85 16.99 -13.14
N LEU A 54 26.24 15.84 -13.42
CA LEU A 54 26.63 14.55 -12.87
C LEU A 54 27.90 13.97 -13.51
N VAL A 55 28.20 14.35 -14.75
CA VAL A 55 29.39 13.88 -15.48
C VAL A 55 30.71 14.19 -14.76
N HIS A 56 30.77 15.24 -13.99
CA HIS A 56 31.94 15.61 -13.18
C HIS A 56 32.21 14.64 -12.00
N TYR A 57 31.25 13.76 -11.73
CA TYR A 57 31.31 12.75 -10.65
C TYR A 57 31.25 11.32 -11.19
N ASP A 58 31.55 11.15 -12.49
CA ASP A 58 31.47 9.86 -13.18
C ASP A 58 30.07 9.20 -13.10
N LEU A 59 29.04 10.01 -12.93
CA LEU A 59 27.64 9.59 -12.86
C LEU A 59 26.87 9.99 -14.12
N THR A 60 25.96 9.13 -14.56
CA THR A 60 25.07 9.39 -15.68
C THR A 60 23.65 8.93 -15.38
N LEU A 61 22.66 9.68 -15.88
CA LEU A 61 21.26 9.28 -15.92
C LEU A 61 20.90 8.77 -17.32
N GLU A 62 20.26 7.64 -17.37
CA GLU A 62 19.72 7.04 -18.58
C GLU A 62 18.20 7.04 -18.52
N SER A 63 17.55 7.03 -19.68
CA SER A 63 16.10 7.00 -19.76
C SER A 63 15.54 5.70 -19.19
N TYR A 64 14.52 5.81 -18.36
CA TYR A 64 13.85 4.65 -17.78
C TYR A 64 13.27 3.73 -18.86
N GLY A 65 13.46 2.44 -18.70
CA GLY A 65 12.91 1.44 -19.63
C GLY A 65 13.76 1.15 -20.88
N THR A 66 14.94 1.78 -21.07
CA THR A 66 15.83 1.49 -22.22
C THR A 66 16.65 0.21 -22.05
N HIS A 67 16.70 -0.40 -20.87
CA HIS A 67 17.51 -1.58 -20.59
C HIS A 67 16.66 -2.81 -20.29
N GLY A 68 16.94 -3.85 -21.07
CA GLY A 68 16.43 -5.21 -21.21
C GLY A 68 15.92 -6.05 -20.06
N ARG A 69 15.82 -5.53 -18.84
CA ARG A 69 15.22 -6.26 -17.70
C ARG A 69 13.70 -6.43 -17.79
N TRP A 70 13.07 -5.77 -18.75
CA TRP A 70 11.61 -5.71 -18.91
C TRP A 70 11.12 -6.46 -20.16
N GLN A 71 11.99 -7.16 -20.87
CA GLN A 71 11.67 -7.77 -22.17
C GLN A 71 10.96 -9.12 -22.10
N GLU A 72 10.76 -9.71 -20.92
CA GLU A 72 10.30 -11.10 -20.83
C GLU A 72 8.78 -11.29 -20.77
N ASP A 73 7.97 -10.25 -20.56
CA ASP A 73 6.52 -10.35 -20.71
C ASP A 73 6.09 -9.91 -22.11
N LEU A 74 6.27 -10.80 -23.08
CA LEU A 74 6.04 -10.59 -24.52
C LEU A 74 4.56 -10.45 -24.93
N ALA A 75 3.61 -10.54 -24.01
CA ALA A 75 2.19 -10.58 -24.36
C ALA A 75 1.51 -9.19 -24.50
N MET A 76 2.07 -8.12 -23.94
CA MET A 76 1.58 -6.75 -24.13
C MET A 76 2.74 -5.76 -24.21
N PRO A 77 2.77 -4.83 -25.19
CA PRO A 77 3.73 -3.76 -25.16
C PRO A 77 3.45 -2.92 -23.93
N PRO A 78 4.36 -2.86 -22.94
CA PRO A 78 4.16 -1.99 -21.80
C PRO A 78 4.09 -0.56 -22.32
N ILE A 79 3.00 0.16 -22.02
CA ILE A 79 2.99 1.61 -22.12
C ILE A 79 3.94 2.10 -21.02
N ARG A 80 5.23 2.17 -21.37
CA ARG A 80 6.28 2.60 -20.46
C ARG A 80 6.31 4.12 -20.45
N ARG A 81 5.47 4.72 -19.65
CA ARG A 81 5.58 6.13 -19.36
C ARG A 81 6.85 6.34 -18.53
N ARG A 82 7.73 7.24 -18.96
CA ARG A 82 8.91 7.65 -18.16
C ARG A 82 8.55 8.72 -17.16
N ALA A 83 7.45 9.42 -17.40
CA ALA A 83 7.00 10.56 -16.63
C ALA A 83 5.50 10.46 -16.35
N PHE A 84 5.14 10.90 -15.15
CA PHE A 84 3.76 10.91 -14.66
C PHE A 84 3.43 12.32 -14.16
N ILE A 85 2.38 12.91 -14.74
CA ILE A 85 1.86 14.20 -14.28
C ILE A 85 0.88 13.97 -13.13
N PHE A 86 0.97 14.81 -12.10
CA PHE A 86 0.08 14.80 -10.94
C PHE A 86 -0.03 16.20 -10.31
N GLY A 87 -0.86 16.35 -9.29
CA GLY A 87 -1.12 17.66 -8.71
C GLY A 87 -1.98 18.51 -9.63
N LEU A 88 -2.95 17.92 -10.31
CA LEU A 88 -3.74 18.53 -11.36
C LEU A 88 -4.61 19.71 -10.87
N LEU A 89 -4.94 19.77 -9.58
CA LEU A 89 -5.62 20.92 -8.96
C LEU A 89 -4.69 22.07 -8.58
N ARG A 90 -3.36 21.87 -8.68
CA ARG A 90 -2.38 22.92 -8.39
C ARG A 90 -2.29 23.90 -9.56
N GLN A 91 -1.97 25.14 -9.28
CA GLN A 91 -1.67 26.14 -10.33
C GLN A 91 -0.50 25.70 -11.23
N GLN A 92 0.44 24.97 -10.65
CA GLN A 92 1.60 24.42 -11.33
C GLN A 92 1.65 22.90 -11.04
N PRO A 93 1.19 22.07 -11.97
CA PRO A 93 1.26 20.62 -11.83
C PRO A 93 2.70 20.12 -11.66
N LEU A 94 2.82 18.90 -11.18
CA LEU A 94 4.08 18.24 -10.92
C LEU A 94 4.26 17.07 -11.88
N VAL A 95 5.52 16.76 -12.18
CA VAL A 95 5.89 15.61 -13.01
C VAL A 95 6.90 14.74 -12.27
N ALA A 96 6.56 13.48 -12.07
CA ALA A 96 7.49 12.47 -11.60
C ALA A 96 8.20 11.84 -12.80
N ILE A 97 9.52 11.94 -12.87
CA ILE A 97 10.33 11.41 -13.96
C ILE A 97 11.25 10.32 -13.40
N PHE A 98 11.18 9.13 -13.96
CA PHE A 98 11.99 7.99 -13.57
C PHE A 98 13.24 7.89 -14.45
N PHE A 99 14.37 7.58 -13.82
CA PHE A 99 15.67 7.41 -14.46
C PHE A 99 16.38 6.17 -13.93
N HIS A 100 17.23 5.60 -14.80
CA HIS A 100 18.34 4.75 -14.35
C HIS A 100 19.57 5.61 -14.09
N THR A 101 20.33 5.29 -13.06
CA THR A 101 21.61 5.93 -12.78
C THR A 101 22.74 4.91 -12.84
N ARG A 102 23.87 5.32 -13.40
CA ARG A 102 25.08 4.51 -13.53
C ARG A 102 26.29 5.29 -13.08
N HIS A 103 27.24 4.57 -12.53
CA HIS A 103 28.59 5.07 -12.27
C HIS A 103 29.54 4.52 -13.33
N ARG A 104 30.54 5.31 -13.75
CA ARG A 104 31.54 4.90 -14.74
C ARG A 104 32.37 3.70 -14.25
N ASP A 105 32.66 3.65 -12.95
CA ASP A 105 33.30 2.49 -12.31
C ASP A 105 32.22 1.40 -12.08
N PRO A 106 32.35 0.24 -12.76
CA PRO A 106 31.38 -0.85 -12.64
C PRO A 106 31.44 -1.55 -11.26
N SER A 107 32.45 -1.27 -10.44
CA SER A 107 32.52 -1.79 -9.06
C SER A 107 31.47 -1.13 -8.13
N VAL A 108 30.95 0.03 -8.49
CA VAL A 108 29.86 0.70 -7.78
C VAL A 108 28.54 0.02 -8.16
N SER A 109 28.09 -0.90 -7.33
CA SER A 109 26.89 -1.72 -7.57
C SER A 109 25.59 -0.93 -7.47
N ASP A 110 25.53 0.12 -6.64
CA ASP A 110 24.37 1.01 -6.49
C ASP A 110 24.79 2.47 -6.42
N PRO A 111 24.73 3.22 -7.53
CA PRO A 111 25.04 4.64 -7.57
C PRO A 111 23.93 5.54 -7.05
N THR A 112 22.73 5.01 -6.71
CA THR A 112 21.53 5.79 -6.35
C THR A 112 21.79 6.78 -5.22
N PRO A 113 22.33 6.40 -4.04
CA PRO A 113 22.57 7.34 -2.95
C PRO A 113 23.51 8.48 -3.33
N MET A 114 24.57 8.15 -4.07
CA MET A 114 25.56 9.11 -4.54
C MET A 114 24.93 10.12 -5.50
N THR A 115 24.22 9.64 -6.53
CA THR A 115 23.52 10.47 -7.52
C THR A 115 22.54 11.44 -6.86
N LEU A 116 21.70 10.94 -5.95
CA LEU A 116 20.72 11.76 -5.25
C LEU A 116 21.38 12.80 -4.36
N SER A 117 22.46 12.45 -3.67
CA SER A 117 23.22 13.41 -2.85
C SER A 117 23.79 14.57 -3.68
N TYR A 118 24.26 14.32 -4.91
CA TYR A 118 24.73 15.37 -5.80
C TYR A 118 23.59 16.21 -6.36
N ILE A 119 22.47 15.62 -6.80
CA ILE A 119 21.31 16.37 -7.25
C ILE A 119 20.82 17.32 -6.14
N GLN A 120 20.70 16.84 -4.92
CA GLN A 120 20.22 17.64 -3.79
C GLN A 120 21.11 18.84 -3.47
N ARG A 121 22.43 18.71 -3.64
CA ARG A 121 23.38 19.83 -3.46
C ARG A 121 23.26 20.91 -4.55
N GLN A 122 22.65 20.60 -5.68
CA GLN A 122 22.55 21.49 -6.84
C GLN A 122 21.16 22.07 -7.06
N LEU A 123 20.19 21.82 -6.16
CA LEU A 123 18.79 22.23 -6.34
C LEU A 123 18.65 23.73 -6.60
N GLU A 124 19.36 24.58 -5.86
CA GLU A 124 19.33 26.04 -6.05
C GLU A 124 19.88 26.45 -7.42
N ARG A 125 21.00 25.85 -7.84
CA ARG A 125 21.59 26.12 -9.16
C ARG A 125 20.69 25.66 -10.29
N LEU A 126 20.04 24.49 -10.13
CA LEU A 126 19.07 23.98 -11.09
C LEU A 126 17.85 24.90 -11.22
N ALA A 127 17.36 25.45 -10.11
CA ALA A 127 16.27 26.42 -10.12
C ALA A 127 16.65 27.70 -10.86
N GLN A 128 17.89 28.18 -10.75
CA GLN A 128 18.39 29.37 -11.47
C GLN A 128 18.40 29.19 -12.99
N ILE A 129 18.58 27.97 -13.50
CA ILE A 129 18.51 27.64 -14.93
C ILE A 129 17.12 27.20 -15.39
N GLY A 130 16.10 27.42 -14.56
CA GLY A 130 14.70 27.15 -14.88
C GLY A 130 14.23 25.72 -14.60
N LEU A 131 15.06 24.87 -13.99
CA LEU A 131 14.68 23.51 -13.60
C LEU A 131 14.37 23.45 -12.09
N ARG A 132 13.09 23.55 -11.74
CA ARG A 132 12.65 23.51 -10.35
C ARG A 132 12.36 22.08 -9.92
N ILE A 133 13.33 21.44 -9.29
CA ILE A 133 13.18 20.11 -8.68
C ILE A 133 12.69 20.28 -7.25
N LEU A 134 11.56 19.66 -6.91
CA LEU A 134 10.99 19.67 -5.56
C LEU A 134 11.48 18.51 -4.71
N SER A 135 11.73 17.38 -5.35
CA SER A 135 12.22 16.18 -4.68
C SER A 135 13.00 15.30 -5.65
N ALA A 136 14.00 14.60 -5.14
CA ALA A 136 14.65 13.50 -5.84
C ALA A 136 14.84 12.36 -4.84
N MET A 137 14.37 11.17 -5.18
CA MET A 137 14.32 10.02 -4.29
C MET A 137 14.63 8.71 -5.03
N PRO A 138 15.04 7.66 -4.31
CA PRO A 138 15.16 6.33 -4.93
C PRO A 138 13.81 5.82 -5.44
N ASN A 139 13.83 4.88 -6.38
CA ASN A 139 12.66 4.06 -6.67
C ASN A 139 12.44 3.09 -5.49
N TRP A 140 11.74 3.55 -4.44
CA TRP A 140 11.51 2.79 -3.22
C TRP A 140 10.73 1.51 -3.50
N LEU A 141 11.05 0.45 -2.75
CA LEU A 141 10.23 -0.74 -2.75
C LEU A 141 8.90 -0.49 -2.04
N VAL A 142 7.84 -0.99 -2.65
CA VAL A 142 6.49 -1.03 -2.12
C VAL A 142 6.20 -2.48 -1.72
N THR A 143 5.68 -2.69 -0.53
CA THR A 143 5.42 -4.04 -0.05
C THR A 143 4.05 -4.12 0.59
N ALA A 144 3.34 -5.23 0.46
CA ALA A 144 2.18 -5.49 1.30
C ALA A 144 2.60 -5.30 2.77
N ALA A 145 1.72 -4.79 3.63
CA ALA A 145 2.06 -4.36 4.98
C ALA A 145 2.99 -5.38 5.68
N PRO A 146 4.26 -5.02 5.98
CA PRO A 146 5.34 -5.97 6.20
C PRO A 146 5.15 -6.85 7.42
N ALA A 147 5.57 -8.10 7.28
CA ALA A 147 5.72 -9.05 8.37
C ALA A 147 7.13 -8.95 9.00
N LEU A 148 7.31 -9.67 10.04
CA LEU A 148 8.37 -9.85 11.05
C LEU A 148 9.83 -9.46 10.72
N TYR A 149 10.25 -9.29 9.45
CA TYR A 149 11.66 -9.16 9.09
C TYR A 149 11.96 -8.06 8.06
N GLY A 150 11.04 -7.12 7.86
CA GLY A 150 11.27 -5.99 6.94
C GLY A 150 10.98 -6.32 5.48
N SER A 151 10.32 -7.41 5.23
CA SER A 151 9.85 -7.86 3.93
C SER A 151 8.34 -8.09 3.97
N GLY A 152 7.66 -7.58 2.99
CA GLY A 152 6.22 -7.40 2.95
C GLY A 152 5.36 -8.63 3.22
N GLY A 153 4.20 -8.39 3.76
CA GLY A 153 3.15 -9.35 3.91
C GLY A 153 2.33 -9.16 5.19
N PRO A 154 1.13 -9.77 5.28
CA PRO A 154 0.39 -9.90 6.52
C PRO A 154 1.22 -10.56 7.62
N ALA A 155 0.83 -10.34 8.86
CA ALA A 155 1.61 -10.77 10.02
C ALA A 155 1.87 -12.28 10.08
N VAL A 156 0.98 -13.08 9.47
CA VAL A 156 1.03 -14.54 9.43
C VAL A 156 0.53 -15.04 8.08
N PRO A 157 0.95 -16.24 7.60
CA PRO A 157 0.37 -16.83 6.39
C PRO A 157 -1.12 -17.19 6.61
N PRO A 158 -1.91 -17.23 5.51
CA PRO A 158 -3.30 -17.65 5.57
C PRO A 158 -3.40 -19.13 5.98
N ARG A 159 -4.47 -19.47 6.67
CA ARG A 159 -4.78 -20.83 7.13
C ARG A 159 -6.13 -21.28 6.58
N PRO A 160 -6.31 -22.58 6.31
CA PRO A 160 -7.60 -23.13 5.96
C PRO A 160 -8.65 -22.76 7.00
N ALA A 161 -9.82 -22.33 6.54
CA ALA A 161 -10.96 -22.07 7.38
C ALA A 161 -12.17 -22.91 6.94
N PRO A 162 -13.02 -23.37 7.86
CA PRO A 162 -14.24 -24.06 7.50
C PRO A 162 -15.20 -23.14 6.75
N SER A 163 -16.11 -23.72 5.98
CA SER A 163 -17.20 -22.99 5.34
C SER A 163 -18.04 -22.27 6.38
N ILE A 164 -18.43 -21.03 6.07
CA ILE A 164 -19.42 -20.29 6.87
C ILE A 164 -20.79 -20.81 6.43
N ASP A 165 -21.53 -21.41 7.35
CA ASP A 165 -22.91 -21.79 7.09
C ASP A 165 -23.83 -20.56 7.24
N ILE A 166 -24.47 -20.16 6.15
CA ILE A 166 -25.39 -19.02 6.10
C ILE A 166 -26.81 -19.53 5.80
N SER A 167 -27.18 -20.67 6.31
CA SER A 167 -28.53 -21.16 6.12
C SER A 167 -29.55 -20.12 6.59
N GLY A 168 -30.09 -19.35 5.64
CA GLY A 168 -31.28 -18.52 5.82
C GLY A 168 -31.15 -17.01 5.72
N SER A 169 -30.00 -16.42 5.31
CA SER A 169 -29.91 -14.96 5.21
C SER A 169 -29.16 -14.52 3.94
N ALA A 170 -29.90 -13.92 3.02
CA ALA A 170 -29.33 -13.18 1.88
C ALA A 170 -28.87 -11.76 2.24
N ASN A 171 -28.74 -11.45 3.53
CA ASN A 171 -28.45 -10.10 3.99
C ASN A 171 -26.95 -9.83 4.00
N ALA A 172 -26.56 -8.63 3.59
CA ALA A 172 -25.25 -8.05 3.82
C ALA A 172 -24.86 -8.12 5.31
N PHE A 173 -23.55 -8.11 5.59
CA PHE A 173 -22.97 -8.14 6.95
C PHE A 173 -23.12 -9.46 7.70
N VAL A 174 -23.32 -10.55 6.98
CA VAL A 174 -23.36 -11.87 7.62
C VAL A 174 -22.02 -12.17 8.29
N GLY A 175 -22.09 -12.45 9.59
CA GLY A 175 -20.90 -12.73 10.40
C GLY A 175 -20.20 -11.50 10.98
N TRP A 176 -20.56 -10.28 10.58
CA TRP A 176 -19.99 -9.06 11.16
C TRP A 176 -20.86 -8.52 12.30
N HIS A 177 -20.23 -8.20 13.39
CA HIS A 177 -20.84 -7.55 14.54
C HIS A 177 -20.19 -6.19 14.76
N PHE A 178 -20.99 -5.14 14.58
CA PHE A 178 -20.57 -3.76 14.81
C PHE A 178 -21.12 -3.28 16.13
N THR A 179 -20.23 -2.98 17.09
CA THR A 179 -20.60 -2.35 18.35
C THR A 179 -20.42 -0.84 18.20
N LEU A 180 -21.16 -0.26 17.27
CA LEU A 180 -21.20 1.18 17.05
C LEU A 180 -22.54 1.69 17.56
N PRO A 181 -22.57 2.79 18.33
CA PRO A 181 -23.81 3.50 18.55
C PRO A 181 -24.39 3.83 17.19
N ASP A 182 -25.65 3.60 16.99
CA ASP A 182 -26.33 3.95 15.72
C ASP A 182 -25.79 3.28 14.45
N HIS A 183 -25.22 2.08 14.56
CA HIS A 183 -24.66 1.37 13.40
C HIS A 183 -25.67 1.22 12.25
N GLN A 184 -26.98 1.17 12.53
CA GLN A 184 -28.03 1.10 11.52
C GLN A 184 -28.09 2.37 10.65
N SER A 185 -27.68 3.53 11.15
CA SER A 185 -27.60 4.75 10.36
C SER A 185 -26.33 4.82 9.48
N TRP A 186 -25.31 4.01 9.80
CA TRP A 186 -24.05 3.96 9.06
C TRP A 186 -24.04 2.91 7.97
N LEU A 187 -24.62 1.76 8.28
CA LEU A 187 -24.52 0.54 7.49
C LEU A 187 -25.87 0.25 6.84
N ASP A 188 -26.19 0.97 5.80
CA ASP A 188 -27.29 0.62 4.92
C ASP A 188 -26.84 -0.53 4.01
N PRO A 189 -27.56 -1.68 3.97
CA PRO A 189 -27.32 -2.76 3.02
C PRO A 189 -27.33 -2.30 1.56
N ASN A 190 -28.02 -1.20 1.27
CA ASN A 190 -28.02 -0.52 -0.02
C ASN A 190 -27.04 0.67 -0.07
N GLY A 191 -26.30 0.90 1.00
CA GLY A 191 -25.35 2.00 1.11
C GLY A 191 -24.06 1.76 0.31
N ALA A 192 -23.23 2.80 0.28
CA ALA A 192 -21.99 2.86 -0.49
C ALA A 192 -22.18 2.85 -2.03
N GLN A 193 -23.41 3.01 -2.51
CA GLN A 193 -23.66 3.22 -3.94
C GLN A 193 -22.95 4.48 -4.43
N ASP A 194 -22.48 4.47 -5.68
CA ASP A 194 -21.74 5.56 -6.32
C ASP A 194 -20.39 5.93 -5.65
N VAL A 195 -19.87 5.05 -4.81
CA VAL A 195 -18.52 5.16 -4.26
C VAL A 195 -17.62 4.09 -4.85
N THR A 196 -16.49 4.50 -5.34
CA THR A 196 -15.42 3.58 -5.78
C THR A 196 -14.45 3.34 -4.63
N VAL A 197 -14.14 2.07 -4.38
CA VAL A 197 -13.05 1.67 -3.50
C VAL A 197 -11.94 1.06 -4.37
N ALA A 198 -10.84 1.79 -4.55
CA ALA A 198 -9.67 1.30 -5.24
C ALA A 198 -8.77 0.56 -4.25
N VAL A 199 -8.54 -0.72 -4.48
CA VAL A 199 -7.66 -1.58 -3.69
C VAL A 199 -6.36 -1.78 -4.47
N LEU A 200 -5.27 -1.14 -4.02
CA LEU A 200 -3.95 -1.29 -4.62
C LEU A 200 -3.20 -2.42 -3.90
N ASP A 201 -3.11 -3.58 -4.55
CA ASP A 201 -2.66 -4.80 -3.88
C ASP A 201 -2.11 -5.85 -4.88
N THR A 202 -1.90 -7.08 -4.41
CA THR A 202 -1.82 -8.26 -5.29
C THR A 202 -3.17 -8.48 -5.98
N ALA A 203 -3.18 -9.08 -7.13
CA ALA A 203 -4.43 -9.51 -7.74
C ALA A 203 -4.22 -10.85 -8.47
N GLN A 204 -5.25 -11.68 -8.44
CA GLN A 204 -5.36 -12.86 -9.28
C GLN A 204 -6.13 -12.48 -10.54
N HIS A 205 -5.77 -13.09 -11.68
CA HIS A 205 -6.49 -12.87 -12.93
C HIS A 205 -7.98 -13.17 -12.75
N ALA A 206 -8.84 -12.37 -13.37
CA ALA A 206 -10.30 -12.50 -13.24
C ALA A 206 -10.80 -13.92 -13.53
N ASP A 207 -10.21 -14.58 -14.54
CA ASP A 207 -10.53 -15.99 -14.88
C ASP A 207 -10.27 -16.96 -13.74
N LEU A 208 -9.24 -16.73 -12.92
CA LEU A 208 -8.97 -17.61 -11.77
C LEU A 208 -10.05 -17.48 -10.70
N VAL A 209 -10.56 -16.26 -10.48
CA VAL A 209 -11.67 -16.02 -9.55
C VAL A 209 -12.95 -16.68 -10.06
N TYR A 210 -13.24 -16.50 -11.34
CA TYR A 210 -14.39 -17.14 -12.00
C TYR A 210 -14.31 -18.67 -11.97
N ASN A 211 -13.17 -19.24 -12.39
CA ASN A 211 -12.98 -20.68 -12.39
C ASN A 211 -13.03 -21.28 -10.96
N ALA A 212 -12.53 -20.55 -9.96
CA ALA A 212 -12.63 -20.97 -8.56
C ALA A 212 -14.09 -21.04 -8.08
N ALA A 213 -14.91 -20.06 -8.44
CA ALA A 213 -16.34 -20.06 -8.09
C ALA A 213 -17.10 -21.25 -8.70
N ASN A 214 -16.63 -21.79 -9.83
CA ASN A 214 -17.22 -22.96 -10.49
C ASN A 214 -16.70 -24.31 -9.96
N ARG A 215 -15.76 -24.32 -9.00
CA ARG A 215 -15.30 -25.56 -8.39
C ARG A 215 -16.30 -26.11 -7.39
N PRO A 216 -16.71 -27.39 -7.48
CA PRO A 216 -17.72 -27.97 -6.59
C PRO A 216 -17.39 -27.82 -5.10
N GLU A 217 -16.12 -27.97 -4.73
CA GLU A 217 -15.64 -27.86 -3.35
C GLU A 217 -15.77 -26.44 -2.77
N LEU A 218 -15.80 -25.41 -3.63
CA LEU A 218 -15.94 -24.02 -3.22
C LEU A 218 -17.36 -23.47 -3.36
N SER A 219 -18.33 -24.32 -3.77
CA SER A 219 -19.72 -23.92 -4.06
C SER A 219 -20.46 -23.30 -2.88
N ARG A 220 -20.03 -23.54 -1.64
CA ARG A 220 -20.60 -22.94 -0.43
C ARG A 220 -20.04 -21.56 -0.08
N ASN A 221 -19.04 -21.07 -0.81
CA ASN A 221 -18.49 -19.74 -0.58
C ASN A 221 -19.31 -18.69 -1.32
N TRP A 222 -20.37 -18.22 -0.69
CA TRP A 222 -21.31 -17.23 -1.25
C TRP A 222 -20.63 -15.92 -1.65
N LEU A 223 -19.61 -15.48 -0.89
CA LEU A 223 -18.88 -14.24 -1.17
C LEU A 223 -18.02 -14.37 -2.43
N LEU A 224 -17.36 -15.52 -2.61
CA LEU A 224 -16.66 -15.84 -3.85
C LEU A 224 -17.61 -15.82 -5.05
N HIS A 225 -18.79 -16.44 -4.92
CA HIS A 225 -19.79 -16.41 -5.99
C HIS A 225 -20.29 -15.00 -6.29
N ASN A 226 -20.48 -14.16 -5.26
CA ASN A 226 -20.86 -12.77 -5.46
C ASN A 226 -19.78 -11.99 -6.23
N LEU A 227 -18.50 -12.12 -5.85
CA LEU A 227 -17.39 -11.48 -6.55
C LEU A 227 -17.30 -11.96 -8.01
N ALA A 228 -17.36 -13.27 -8.24
CA ALA A 228 -17.28 -13.85 -9.58
C ALA A 228 -18.46 -13.42 -10.48
N ALA A 229 -19.68 -13.38 -9.95
CA ALA A 229 -20.86 -12.92 -10.69
C ALA A 229 -20.74 -11.45 -11.10
N ASN A 230 -20.18 -10.60 -10.26
CA ASN A 230 -19.96 -9.19 -10.57
C ASN A 230 -18.84 -8.97 -11.60
N LEU A 231 -17.79 -9.79 -11.58
CA LEU A 231 -16.76 -9.82 -12.64
C LEU A 231 -17.38 -10.21 -14.00
N GLN A 232 -18.22 -11.25 -14.02
CA GLN A 232 -18.85 -11.74 -15.23
C GLN A 232 -19.89 -10.78 -15.81
N ALA A 233 -20.66 -10.13 -14.94
CA ALA A 233 -21.69 -9.17 -15.35
C ALA A 233 -21.10 -7.93 -16.02
N ASN A 234 -19.82 -7.68 -15.85
CA ASN A 234 -19.11 -6.49 -16.36
C ASN A 234 -19.88 -5.17 -16.06
N ASN A 235 -20.53 -5.13 -14.89
CA ASN A 235 -21.37 -4.02 -14.47
C ASN A 235 -20.58 -2.94 -13.69
N GLY A 236 -19.26 -3.07 -13.61
CA GLY A 236 -18.36 -2.17 -12.91
C GLY A 236 -18.44 -2.25 -11.39
N SER A 237 -19.20 -3.18 -10.80
CA SER A 237 -19.29 -3.28 -9.35
C SER A 237 -18.10 -4.00 -8.71
N PHE A 238 -17.48 -4.93 -9.44
CA PHE A 238 -16.17 -5.51 -9.10
C PHE A 238 -15.34 -5.67 -10.37
N GLU A 239 -14.15 -5.11 -10.37
CA GLU A 239 -13.22 -5.14 -11.48
C GLU A 239 -11.83 -5.55 -10.98
N VAL A 240 -11.09 -6.31 -11.82
CA VAL A 240 -9.70 -6.68 -11.57
C VAL A 240 -8.84 -6.15 -12.71
N GLU A 241 -7.97 -5.21 -12.39
CA GLU A 241 -7.00 -4.64 -13.31
C GLU A 241 -5.66 -5.38 -13.17
N TYR A 242 -5.55 -6.53 -13.82
CA TYR A 242 -4.42 -7.45 -13.65
C TYR A 242 -3.18 -7.03 -14.45
N ASN A 243 -3.36 -6.63 -15.72
CA ASN A 243 -2.27 -6.40 -16.67
C ASN A 243 -1.91 -4.93 -16.87
N ARG A 244 -2.43 -4.04 -16.03
CA ARG A 244 -2.24 -2.60 -16.22
C ARG A 244 -0.78 -2.19 -16.03
N TYR A 245 -0.13 -2.77 -15.02
CA TYR A 245 1.26 -2.51 -14.67
C TYR A 245 1.98 -3.83 -14.40
N PRO A 246 2.75 -4.34 -15.37
CA PRO A 246 3.50 -5.57 -15.16
C PRO A 246 4.51 -5.36 -14.03
N VAL A 247 4.45 -6.23 -13.03
CA VAL A 247 5.38 -6.28 -11.91
C VAL A 247 6.40 -7.36 -12.17
N THR A 248 7.68 -7.01 -12.24
CA THR A 248 8.76 -7.97 -12.50
C THR A 248 9.09 -8.82 -11.29
N ASP A 249 9.50 -10.06 -11.54
CA ASP A 249 9.62 -11.09 -10.51
C ASP A 249 10.95 -11.08 -9.71
N ASP A 250 11.95 -10.32 -10.08
CA ASP A 250 13.29 -10.41 -9.47
C ASP A 250 13.42 -9.66 -8.13
N VAL A 251 14.08 -8.49 -8.15
CA VAL A 251 14.31 -7.66 -6.95
C VAL A 251 12.98 -7.25 -6.30
N ARG A 252 11.93 -7.07 -7.11
CA ARG A 252 10.59 -6.65 -6.68
C ARG A 252 9.78 -7.77 -6.05
N SER A 253 10.09 -9.02 -6.38
CA SER A 253 9.46 -10.19 -5.74
C SER A 253 9.95 -10.45 -4.32
N GLY A 254 11.03 -9.79 -3.91
CA GLY A 254 11.72 -10.12 -2.68
C GLY A 254 12.59 -11.39 -2.78
N ARG A 255 12.64 -12.06 -3.93
CA ARG A 255 13.50 -13.25 -4.14
C ARG A 255 14.99 -12.95 -4.08
N GLY A 256 15.38 -11.71 -4.32
CA GLY A 256 16.76 -11.25 -4.13
C GLY A 256 17.13 -11.00 -2.66
N PHE A 257 16.16 -11.06 -1.75
CA PHE A 257 16.40 -10.96 -0.31
C PHE A 257 16.78 -12.36 0.20
N ARG A 258 17.94 -12.50 0.76
CA ARG A 258 18.69 -13.73 1.03
C ARG A 258 18.04 -14.86 1.86
N ASP A 259 16.80 -14.74 2.28
CA ASP A 259 16.15 -15.77 3.08
C ASP A 259 14.77 -16.09 2.52
N GLU A 260 14.75 -16.91 1.47
CA GLU A 260 13.53 -17.41 0.82
C GLU A 260 12.58 -18.13 1.80
N SER A 261 13.10 -18.63 2.93
CA SER A 261 12.29 -19.29 3.96
C SER A 261 11.34 -18.34 4.71
N ARG A 262 11.51 -17.02 4.54
CA ARG A 262 10.74 -15.99 5.23
C ARG A 262 9.62 -15.39 4.38
N TYR A 263 9.57 -15.71 3.10
CA TYR A 263 8.56 -15.21 2.18
C TYR A 263 7.58 -16.32 1.86
N TYR A 264 6.34 -15.96 1.78
CA TYR A 264 5.32 -16.84 1.24
C TYR A 264 4.56 -16.09 0.13
N ALA A 265 4.15 -16.85 -0.88
CA ALA A 265 3.31 -16.31 -1.93
C ALA A 265 1.94 -15.95 -1.35
N MET A 266 1.48 -14.74 -1.70
CA MET A 266 0.20 -14.21 -1.24
C MET A 266 -0.64 -13.66 -2.41
N PRO A 267 -0.78 -14.37 -3.54
CA PRO A 267 -1.47 -13.85 -4.72
C PRO A 267 -2.93 -13.50 -4.43
N GLY A 268 -3.53 -14.13 -3.42
CA GLY A 268 -4.91 -13.91 -3.00
C GLY A 268 -5.12 -12.78 -1.99
N HIS A 269 -4.08 -12.03 -1.59
CA HIS A 269 -4.21 -11.02 -0.54
C HIS A 269 -5.19 -9.90 -0.94
N GLY A 270 -5.06 -9.32 -2.13
CA GLY A 270 -5.97 -8.28 -2.60
C GLY A 270 -7.39 -8.78 -2.83
N LEU A 271 -7.59 -10.04 -3.26
CA LEU A 271 -8.92 -10.63 -3.33
C LEU A 271 -9.55 -10.78 -1.94
N PHE A 272 -8.77 -11.18 -0.95
CA PHE A 272 -9.21 -11.27 0.44
C PHE A 272 -9.65 -9.90 1.00
N VAL A 273 -8.83 -8.86 0.79
CA VAL A 273 -9.13 -7.46 1.13
C VAL A 273 -10.41 -6.99 0.43
N SER A 274 -10.54 -7.25 -0.89
CA SER A 274 -11.73 -6.91 -1.68
C SER A 274 -12.97 -7.64 -1.19
N GLY A 275 -12.83 -8.90 -0.76
CA GLY A 275 -13.90 -9.68 -0.16
C GLY A 275 -14.45 -9.05 1.13
N ILE A 276 -13.58 -8.60 2.03
CA ILE A 276 -13.99 -7.90 3.26
C ILE A 276 -14.76 -6.62 2.90
N ILE A 277 -14.24 -5.84 1.95
CA ILE A 277 -14.89 -4.61 1.52
C ILE A 277 -16.25 -4.91 0.89
N ARG A 278 -16.35 -5.94 0.05
CA ARG A 278 -17.63 -6.37 -0.57
C ARG A 278 -18.65 -6.82 0.45
N ASP A 279 -18.22 -7.53 1.49
CA ASP A 279 -19.10 -8.03 2.54
C ASP A 279 -19.68 -6.88 3.39
N ILE A 280 -18.88 -5.85 3.69
CA ILE A 280 -19.27 -4.72 4.52
C ILE A 280 -19.92 -3.58 3.71
N ALA A 281 -19.47 -3.34 2.48
CA ALA A 281 -19.99 -2.30 1.58
C ALA A 281 -20.46 -2.92 0.24
N PRO A 282 -21.58 -3.67 0.24
CA PRO A 282 -21.97 -4.53 -0.89
C PRO A 282 -22.32 -3.77 -2.17
N ARG A 283 -22.64 -2.49 -2.10
CA ARG A 283 -22.98 -1.63 -3.24
C ARG A 283 -21.81 -0.76 -3.73
N ALA A 284 -20.68 -0.77 -3.03
CA ALA A 284 -19.48 -0.08 -3.49
C ALA A 284 -18.97 -0.69 -4.80
N ARG A 285 -18.51 0.15 -5.72
CA ARG A 285 -17.70 -0.29 -6.85
C ARG A 285 -16.30 -0.59 -6.36
N ILE A 286 -15.85 -1.82 -6.44
CA ILE A 286 -14.52 -2.22 -6.02
C ILE A 286 -13.63 -2.41 -7.25
N ARG A 287 -12.49 -1.72 -7.28
CA ARG A 287 -11.45 -1.88 -8.30
C ARG A 287 -10.21 -2.46 -7.63
N LEU A 288 -9.93 -3.72 -7.90
CA LEU A 288 -8.70 -4.38 -7.47
C LEU A 288 -7.63 -4.14 -8.52
N ILE A 289 -6.70 -3.23 -8.21
CA ILE A 289 -5.62 -2.82 -9.10
C ILE A 289 -4.35 -3.56 -8.69
N ARG A 290 -3.82 -4.41 -9.57
CA ARG A 290 -2.58 -5.13 -9.32
C ARG A 290 -1.39 -4.19 -9.44
N ILE A 291 -0.83 -3.83 -8.30
CA ILE A 291 0.45 -3.12 -8.22
C ILE A 291 1.53 -3.96 -7.53
N LEU A 292 1.13 -5.00 -6.80
CA LEU A 292 2.04 -5.93 -6.13
C LEU A 292 2.09 -7.25 -6.89
N ASN A 293 3.26 -7.87 -6.94
CA ASN A 293 3.42 -9.24 -7.44
C ASN A 293 2.91 -10.27 -6.42
N ASP A 294 2.97 -11.54 -6.77
CA ASP A 294 2.44 -12.64 -5.95
C ASP A 294 3.13 -12.81 -4.58
N TYR A 295 4.27 -12.17 -4.38
CA TYR A 295 4.99 -12.12 -3.09
C TYR A 295 4.76 -10.82 -2.32
N GLY A 296 3.85 -9.97 -2.80
CA GLY A 296 3.52 -8.70 -2.17
C GLY A 296 4.59 -7.62 -2.36
N GLY A 297 5.42 -7.74 -3.39
CA GLY A 297 6.48 -6.77 -3.69
C GLY A 297 6.19 -5.93 -4.93
N SER A 298 6.64 -4.68 -4.94
CA SER A 298 6.57 -3.74 -6.05
C SER A 298 7.54 -2.57 -5.83
N ASP A 299 7.35 -1.48 -6.57
CA ASP A 299 8.13 -0.26 -6.49
C ASP A 299 7.29 1.00 -6.70
N LEU A 300 7.91 2.17 -6.55
CA LEU A 300 7.23 3.45 -6.73
C LEU A 300 6.73 3.67 -8.14
N TYR A 301 7.40 3.11 -9.17
CA TYR A 301 6.95 3.27 -10.54
C TYR A 301 5.51 2.77 -10.72
N ASN A 302 5.25 1.53 -10.27
CA ASN A 302 3.91 0.95 -10.34
C ASN A 302 2.89 1.71 -9.49
N LEU A 303 3.31 2.20 -8.32
CA LEU A 303 2.45 3.00 -7.45
C LEU A 303 2.10 4.35 -8.08
N PHE A 304 3.09 5.10 -8.60
CA PHE A 304 2.86 6.37 -9.29
C PHE A 304 1.93 6.19 -10.49
N ALA A 305 2.16 5.16 -11.31
CA ALA A 305 1.32 4.87 -12.44
C ALA A 305 -0.15 4.69 -12.04
N ALA A 306 -0.44 3.88 -11.02
CA ALA A 306 -1.79 3.64 -10.57
C ALA A 306 -2.44 4.90 -9.96
N LEU A 307 -1.71 5.61 -9.09
CA LEU A 307 -2.26 6.78 -8.39
C LEU A 307 -2.48 7.98 -9.31
N THR A 308 -1.59 8.21 -10.28
CA THR A 308 -1.76 9.30 -11.26
C THR A 308 -2.92 9.03 -12.21
N ASP A 309 -3.14 7.78 -12.62
CA ASP A 309 -4.32 7.44 -13.44
C ASP A 309 -5.63 7.64 -12.68
N LEU A 310 -5.67 7.28 -11.38
CA LEU A 310 -6.83 7.58 -10.53
C LEU A 310 -7.07 9.10 -10.38
N GLU A 311 -6.01 9.90 -10.26
CA GLU A 311 -6.13 11.36 -10.23
C GLU A 311 -6.69 11.91 -11.54
N HIS A 312 -6.25 11.42 -12.70
CA HIS A 312 -6.81 11.80 -13.99
C HIS A 312 -8.29 11.43 -14.13
N GLU A 313 -8.69 10.26 -13.63
CA GLU A 313 -10.10 9.87 -13.61
C GLU A 313 -10.97 10.79 -12.74
N LEU A 314 -10.46 11.20 -11.58
CA LEU A 314 -11.13 12.18 -10.71
C LEU A 314 -11.26 13.53 -11.41
N MET A 315 -10.21 14.00 -12.08
CA MET A 315 -10.22 15.25 -12.83
C MET A 315 -11.16 15.20 -14.02
N ALA A 316 -11.27 14.05 -14.70
CA ALA A 316 -12.21 13.83 -15.79
C ALA A 316 -13.66 13.62 -15.32
N GLY A 317 -13.89 13.45 -14.02
CA GLY A 317 -15.22 13.20 -13.44
C GLY A 317 -15.76 11.78 -13.71
N THR A 318 -14.96 10.86 -14.22
CA THR A 318 -15.33 9.45 -14.43
C THR A 318 -15.41 8.70 -13.10
N THR A 319 -14.59 9.10 -12.12
CA THR A 319 -14.70 8.69 -10.72
C THR A 319 -15.04 9.93 -9.88
N ARG A 320 -16.11 9.87 -9.08
CA ARG A 320 -16.58 11.04 -8.30
C ARG A 320 -16.26 10.97 -6.82
N ARG A 321 -16.38 9.79 -6.22
CA ARG A 321 -16.13 9.54 -4.80
C ARG A 321 -15.20 8.34 -4.71
N LEU A 322 -14.04 8.54 -4.14
CA LEU A 322 -13.00 7.52 -4.09
C LEU A 322 -12.54 7.27 -2.65
N VAL A 323 -12.57 6.02 -2.25
CA VAL A 323 -11.81 5.49 -1.12
C VAL A 323 -10.59 4.77 -1.69
N LEU A 324 -9.41 5.13 -1.25
CA LEU A 324 -8.17 4.47 -1.63
C LEU A 324 -7.73 3.55 -0.48
N ASN A 325 -7.82 2.24 -0.68
CA ASN A 325 -7.31 1.24 0.25
C ASN A 325 -5.87 0.89 -0.07
N LEU A 326 -4.98 1.12 0.91
CA LEU A 326 -3.56 0.84 0.83
C LEU A 326 -3.15 -0.15 1.92
N SER A 327 -3.41 -1.43 1.68
CA SER A 327 -2.95 -2.53 2.54
C SER A 327 -1.47 -2.84 2.30
N LEU A 328 -0.69 -1.80 2.12
CA LEU A 328 0.73 -1.82 1.74
C LEU A 328 1.54 -0.76 2.48
N THR A 329 2.85 -0.86 2.39
CA THR A 329 3.79 0.12 2.94
C THR A 329 4.86 0.47 1.92
N ILE A 330 5.33 1.71 2.00
CA ILE A 330 6.42 2.25 1.20
C ILE A 330 7.53 2.62 2.16
N MET A 331 8.77 2.42 1.76
CA MET A 331 9.96 2.77 2.53
C MET A 331 10.19 1.92 3.79
N PRO A 332 11.45 1.77 4.20
CA PRO A 332 11.81 1.22 5.49
C PRO A 332 11.36 2.14 6.64
N ASP A 333 11.48 1.65 7.86
CA ASP A 333 11.38 2.48 9.07
C ASP A 333 12.32 3.69 8.93
N ILE A 334 11.76 4.90 8.97
CA ILE A 334 12.50 6.16 8.77
C ILE A 334 13.74 6.27 9.66
N ARG A 335 13.71 5.68 10.85
CA ARG A 335 14.85 5.67 11.77
C ARG A 335 16.03 4.83 11.27
N ARG A 336 15.78 3.94 10.29
CA ARG A 336 16.81 3.10 9.67
C ARG A 336 17.38 3.73 8.40
N VAL A 337 16.63 4.58 7.73
CA VAL A 337 17.04 5.19 6.45
C VAL A 337 18.39 5.91 6.54
N PRO A 338 18.72 6.70 7.59
CA PRO A 338 20.04 7.31 7.70
C PRO A 338 21.18 6.31 7.64
N TYR A 339 21.05 5.19 8.35
CA TYR A 339 22.09 4.16 8.40
C TYR A 339 22.24 3.38 7.09
N LEU A 340 21.13 3.23 6.36
CA LEU A 340 21.12 2.60 5.04
C LEU A 340 21.72 3.52 3.99
N TRP A 341 21.40 4.81 4.07
CA TRP A 341 21.79 5.81 3.09
C TRP A 341 23.27 6.17 3.14
N PHE A 342 23.85 6.23 4.32
CA PHE A 342 25.22 6.70 4.50
C PHE A 342 26.22 5.59 4.79
N TYR A 343 25.82 4.35 4.86
CA TYR A 343 26.67 3.15 5.10
C TYR A 343 27.55 3.22 6.37
N ASP A 344 27.46 4.29 7.18
CA ASP A 344 28.30 4.47 8.36
C ASP A 344 27.45 4.43 9.62
N ARG A 345 27.78 3.50 10.52
CA ARG A 345 27.10 3.28 11.79
C ARG A 345 27.56 4.21 12.91
N GLN A 346 28.57 5.05 12.67
CA GLN A 346 29.24 5.87 13.71
C GLN A 346 29.14 7.38 13.47
N TRP A 347 28.02 7.87 12.96
CA TRP A 347 27.86 9.29 12.66
C TRP A 347 27.64 10.12 13.93
N PRO A 348 28.43 11.22 14.13
CA PRO A 348 28.14 12.17 15.20
C PRO A 348 26.79 12.87 15.00
N THR A 349 26.13 13.21 16.08
CA THR A 349 24.79 13.84 16.12
C THR A 349 24.56 14.99 15.11
N PRO A 350 25.52 15.92 14.86
CA PRO A 350 25.34 16.99 13.89
C PRO A 350 25.23 16.51 12.43
N GLN A 351 25.94 15.45 12.07
CA GLN A 351 25.88 14.84 10.74
C GLN A 351 24.55 14.10 10.54
N LEU A 352 24.02 13.46 11.60
CA LEU A 352 22.72 12.84 11.60
C LEU A 352 21.61 13.87 11.34
N ALA A 353 21.67 15.07 11.93
CA ALA A 353 20.71 16.14 11.67
C ALA A 353 20.75 16.63 10.20
N GLY A 354 21.94 16.67 9.59
CA GLY A 354 22.11 16.94 8.16
C GLY A 354 21.49 15.84 7.30
N ALA A 355 21.75 14.58 7.65
CA ALA A 355 21.18 13.42 7.00
C ALA A 355 19.65 13.42 7.08
N MET A 356 19.06 13.74 8.23
CA MET A 356 17.59 13.82 8.40
C MET A 356 16.95 14.90 7.52
N ARG A 357 17.64 16.03 7.27
CA ARG A 357 17.15 17.04 6.31
C ARG A 357 17.14 16.53 4.88
N VAL A 358 18.18 15.82 4.48
CA VAL A 358 18.24 15.16 3.16
C VAL A 358 17.09 14.17 3.01
N LEU A 359 16.82 13.38 4.05
CA LEU A 359 15.76 12.39 4.05
C LEU A 359 14.36 13.01 3.99
N ALA A 360 14.14 14.17 4.61
CA ALA A 360 12.89 14.91 4.49
C ALA A 360 12.58 15.26 3.02
N HIS A 361 13.59 15.69 2.27
CA HIS A 361 13.44 15.93 0.82
C HIS A 361 13.15 14.67 0.02
N ILE A 362 13.69 13.54 0.44
CA ILE A 362 13.46 12.24 -0.22
C ILE A 362 12.01 11.78 -0.06
N GLU A 363 11.34 12.11 1.03
CA GLU A 363 9.93 11.79 1.26
C GLU A 363 8.97 12.78 0.63
N GLU A 364 9.41 14.00 0.38
CA GLU A 364 8.56 15.11 -0.08
C GLU A 364 7.79 14.77 -1.35
N GLY A 365 8.41 14.11 -2.31
CA GLY A 365 7.75 13.73 -3.56
C GLY A 365 6.56 12.78 -3.36
N LEU A 366 6.69 11.83 -2.43
CA LEU A 366 5.58 10.95 -2.05
C LEU A 366 4.48 11.70 -1.31
N ARG A 367 4.85 12.56 -0.36
CA ARG A 367 3.89 13.39 0.36
C ARG A 367 3.06 14.24 -0.60
N LEU A 368 3.69 14.88 -1.57
CA LEU A 368 3.03 15.68 -2.61
C LEU A 368 2.02 14.87 -3.45
N LEU A 369 2.31 13.61 -3.76
CA LEU A 369 1.39 12.73 -4.48
C LEU A 369 0.13 12.43 -3.65
N PHE A 370 0.31 12.09 -2.37
CA PHE A 370 -0.83 11.84 -1.49
C PHE A 370 -1.63 13.12 -1.17
N GLU A 371 -0.98 14.26 -1.03
CA GLU A 371 -1.65 15.56 -0.91
C GLU A 371 -2.49 15.88 -2.15
N SER A 372 -1.99 15.55 -3.33
CA SER A 372 -2.74 15.76 -4.57
C SER A 372 -4.06 15.00 -4.57
N LEU A 373 -4.01 13.69 -4.26
CA LEU A 373 -5.21 12.87 -4.16
C LEU A 373 -6.18 13.37 -3.08
N SER A 374 -5.65 13.74 -1.92
CA SER A 374 -6.46 14.31 -0.82
C SER A 374 -7.15 15.60 -1.23
N ALA A 375 -6.50 16.45 -2.05
CA ALA A 375 -7.09 17.68 -2.58
C ALA A 375 -8.31 17.42 -3.48
N HIS A 376 -8.36 16.27 -4.16
CA HIS A 376 -9.54 15.80 -4.90
C HIS A 376 -10.65 15.21 -4.01
N GLY A 377 -10.47 15.24 -2.69
CA GLY A 377 -11.44 14.67 -1.74
C GLY A 377 -11.39 13.16 -1.62
N VAL A 378 -10.29 12.52 -1.99
CA VAL A 378 -10.07 11.08 -1.82
C VAL A 378 -9.92 10.76 -0.33
N LEU A 379 -10.69 9.78 0.15
CA LEU A 379 -10.46 9.18 1.47
C LEU A 379 -9.34 8.13 1.35
N ILE A 380 -8.16 8.48 1.83
CA ILE A 380 -6.99 7.59 1.80
C ILE A 380 -6.91 6.82 3.11
N VAL A 381 -6.95 5.50 3.04
CA VAL A 381 -6.90 4.59 4.21
C VAL A 381 -5.72 3.65 4.06
N ALA A 382 -4.81 3.64 5.02
CA ALA A 382 -3.58 2.87 4.91
C ALA A 382 -3.24 2.08 6.18
N ALA A 383 -2.67 0.89 5.99
CA ALA A 383 -2.24 0.01 7.04
C ALA A 383 -1.01 0.58 7.78
N ALA A 384 -1.09 0.65 9.12
CA ALA A 384 0.02 1.12 9.96
C ALA A 384 1.27 0.22 9.88
N GLY A 385 1.09 -1.06 9.57
CA GLY A 385 2.16 -2.05 9.44
C GLY A 385 2.16 -3.12 10.54
N ASN A 386 2.90 -4.20 10.31
CA ASN A 386 2.93 -5.41 11.14
C ASN A 386 4.32 -5.70 11.74
N ASP A 387 5.13 -4.67 11.99
CA ASP A 387 6.54 -4.81 12.36
C ASP A 387 6.81 -4.96 13.85
N SER A 388 5.78 -4.82 14.69
CA SER A 388 5.95 -4.67 16.15
C SER A 388 6.11 -6.00 16.89
N PHE A 389 5.96 -7.14 16.24
CA PHE A 389 6.00 -8.46 16.89
C PHE A 389 7.26 -8.71 17.73
N ARG A 390 8.44 -8.32 17.23
CA ARG A 390 9.69 -8.43 18.00
C ARG A 390 9.76 -7.44 19.16
N ALA A 391 9.18 -6.25 19.00
CA ALA A 391 9.14 -5.25 20.04
C ALA A 391 8.23 -5.73 21.18
N SER A 392 7.04 -6.22 20.87
CA SER A 392 6.11 -6.79 21.83
C SER A 392 6.72 -7.94 22.63
N ARG A 393 7.37 -8.91 21.98
CA ARG A 393 8.06 -10.03 22.65
C ARG A 393 9.20 -9.61 23.58
N LYS A 394 9.81 -8.45 23.34
CA LYS A 394 10.92 -7.92 24.15
C LYS A 394 10.47 -6.85 25.14
N GLY A 395 9.17 -6.65 25.33
CA GLY A 395 8.62 -5.59 26.19
C GLY A 395 8.98 -4.17 25.72
N LYS A 396 9.29 -4.00 24.41
CA LYS A 396 9.60 -2.69 23.83
C LYS A 396 8.33 -2.05 23.29
N GLN A 397 8.35 -0.73 23.17
CA GLN A 397 7.27 0.02 22.54
C GLN A 397 7.02 -0.44 21.11
N PRO A 398 5.76 -0.48 20.65
CA PRO A 398 5.40 -0.75 19.28
C PRO A 398 6.10 0.22 18.32
N ARG A 399 6.22 -0.18 17.06
CA ARG A 399 6.83 0.66 16.03
C ARG A 399 5.87 1.74 15.55
N PRO A 400 6.39 2.86 15.02
CA PRO A 400 5.57 3.89 14.40
C PRO A 400 4.88 3.37 13.14
N PRO A 401 3.82 4.08 12.67
CA PRO A 401 3.17 3.74 11.42
C PRO A 401 4.15 3.88 10.26
N ARG A 402 3.96 3.06 9.25
CA ARG A 402 4.73 3.07 8.02
C ARG A 402 4.17 4.10 7.03
N THR A 403 4.98 4.54 6.08
CA THR A 403 4.50 5.28 4.92
C THR A 403 3.62 4.37 4.05
N PRO A 404 2.40 4.82 3.58
CA PRO A 404 1.88 6.17 3.68
C PRO A 404 1.01 6.44 4.92
N ALA A 405 0.76 5.45 5.79
CA ALA A 405 -0.11 5.61 6.96
C ALA A 405 0.35 6.71 7.94
N ARG A 406 1.62 7.13 7.88
CA ARG A 406 2.16 8.21 8.71
C ARG A 406 1.88 9.62 8.19
N TYR A 407 1.30 9.77 6.98
CA TYR A 407 0.99 11.09 6.43
C TYR A 407 -0.31 11.64 7.01
N ASP A 408 -0.37 12.95 7.21
CA ASP A 408 -1.54 13.69 7.72
C ASP A 408 -2.75 13.65 6.77
N THR A 409 -2.50 13.39 5.48
CA THR A 409 -3.54 13.19 4.47
C THR A 409 -4.16 11.80 4.48
N THR A 410 -3.68 10.90 5.35
CA THR A 410 -4.02 9.48 5.33
C THR A 410 -4.59 9.03 6.67
N LEU A 411 -5.72 8.34 6.64
CA LEU A 411 -6.25 7.65 7.81
C LEU A 411 -5.43 6.39 8.08
N SER A 412 -4.62 6.43 9.11
CA SER A 412 -3.80 5.31 9.55
C SER A 412 -4.64 4.28 10.30
N VAL A 413 -4.51 3.00 9.92
CA VAL A 413 -5.27 1.92 10.52
C VAL A 413 -4.36 0.87 11.14
N THR A 414 -4.53 0.63 12.43
CA THR A 414 -3.87 -0.45 13.16
C THR A 414 -4.82 -1.57 13.55
N SER A 415 -4.29 -2.65 14.14
CA SER A 415 -5.04 -3.87 14.41
C SER A 415 -5.21 -4.13 15.90
N VAL A 416 -6.41 -4.54 16.27
CA VAL A 416 -6.74 -5.17 17.55
C VAL A 416 -7.25 -6.59 17.31
N ASN A 417 -7.12 -7.43 18.34
CA ASN A 417 -7.64 -8.79 18.35
C ASN A 417 -9.13 -8.82 18.76
N SER A 418 -9.71 -10.01 18.87
CA SER A 418 -11.12 -10.23 19.23
C SER A 418 -11.50 -9.70 20.62
N ARG A 419 -10.53 -9.43 21.49
CA ARG A 419 -10.72 -8.83 22.82
C ARG A 419 -10.52 -7.31 22.83
N PHE A 420 -10.33 -6.71 21.64
CA PHE A 420 -10.00 -5.29 21.48
C PHE A 420 -8.72 -4.84 22.19
N THR A 421 -7.77 -5.77 22.35
CA THR A 421 -6.40 -5.44 22.76
C THR A 421 -5.48 -5.38 21.54
N PRO A 422 -4.35 -4.65 21.62
CA PRO A 422 -3.41 -4.57 20.52
C PRO A 422 -2.99 -5.93 20.00
N SER A 423 -3.09 -6.15 18.68
CA SER A 423 -2.53 -7.34 18.05
C SER A 423 -1.02 -7.37 18.24
N ALA A 424 -0.44 -8.53 18.50
CA ALA A 424 0.98 -8.67 18.86
C ALA A 424 1.95 -8.13 17.79
N PHE A 425 1.51 -8.02 16.54
CA PHE A 425 2.28 -7.53 15.40
C PHE A 425 2.08 -6.05 15.09
N ALA A 426 1.01 -5.42 15.61
CA ALA A 426 0.52 -4.13 15.13
C ALA A 426 1.46 -2.98 15.48
N ASN A 427 1.71 -2.10 14.49
CA ASN A 427 2.35 -0.81 14.72
C ASN A 427 1.35 0.17 15.36
N VAL A 428 1.83 1.27 15.96
CA VAL A 428 0.94 2.36 16.40
C VAL A 428 0.24 2.98 15.19
N ALA A 429 -0.95 3.54 15.39
CA ALA A 429 -1.71 4.13 14.29
C ALA A 429 -1.30 5.56 13.98
N CYS A 430 -0.85 6.33 14.97
CA CYS A 430 -0.43 7.71 14.74
C CYS A 430 0.92 8.02 15.39
N MET A 431 1.51 9.12 14.99
CA MET A 431 2.67 9.73 15.63
C MET A 431 2.42 11.22 15.81
N PRO A 432 2.77 11.81 16.96
CA PRO A 432 2.74 13.26 17.08
C PRO A 432 3.56 13.92 15.95
N PRO A 433 3.10 15.02 15.34
CA PRO A 433 1.90 15.78 15.66
C PRO A 433 0.59 15.26 15.01
N TYR A 434 0.59 14.12 14.37
CA TYR A 434 -0.56 13.58 13.62
C TYR A 434 -1.43 12.74 14.55
N ASP A 435 -2.68 13.13 14.71
CA ASP A 435 -3.62 12.50 15.67
C ASP A 435 -4.69 11.63 15.00
N ALA A 436 -4.67 11.52 13.66
CA ALA A 436 -5.66 10.76 12.91
C ALA A 436 -5.25 9.28 12.80
N GLY A 437 -5.64 8.46 13.77
CA GLY A 437 -5.43 7.03 13.74
C GLY A 437 -6.60 6.26 14.30
N VAL A 438 -6.84 5.05 13.78
CA VAL A 438 -7.92 4.17 14.20
C VAL A 438 -7.43 2.75 14.35
N ALA A 439 -8.03 2.02 15.29
CA ALA A 439 -7.82 0.59 15.46
C ALA A 439 -9.13 -0.16 15.24
N THR A 440 -9.08 -1.28 14.55
CA THR A 440 -10.20 -2.21 14.45
C THR A 440 -9.72 -3.65 14.35
N PHE A 441 -10.65 -4.60 14.33
CA PHE A 441 -10.33 -6.02 14.29
C PHE A 441 -9.49 -6.38 13.06
N GLY A 442 -8.38 -7.04 13.29
CA GLY A 442 -7.48 -7.56 12.24
C GLY A 442 -6.86 -8.89 12.64
N GLY A 443 -7.36 -9.49 13.74
CA GLY A 443 -6.86 -10.75 14.30
C GLY A 443 -5.58 -10.59 15.13
N ASP A 444 -4.98 -11.71 15.51
CA ASP A 444 -3.75 -11.74 16.32
C ASP A 444 -2.71 -12.72 15.76
N ALA A 445 -1.65 -12.93 16.50
CA ALA A 445 -0.55 -13.81 16.17
C ALA A 445 -1.00 -15.26 15.92
N PHE A 446 -0.19 -16.00 15.17
CA PHE A 446 -0.45 -17.41 14.91
C PHE A 446 -0.63 -18.22 16.21
N GLY A 447 -1.71 -18.99 16.27
CA GLY A 447 -2.04 -19.82 17.43
C GLY A 447 -2.85 -19.14 18.52
N THR A 448 -3.14 -17.84 18.39
CA THR A 448 -4.06 -17.15 19.32
C THR A 448 -5.50 -17.56 19.00
N LEU A 449 -6.27 -17.83 20.05
CA LEU A 449 -7.67 -18.18 19.95
C LEU A 449 -8.54 -17.07 20.56
N ASP A 450 -9.74 -16.89 19.99
CA ASP A 450 -10.78 -16.01 20.55
C ASP A 450 -11.43 -16.65 21.79
N ALA A 451 -12.44 -15.99 22.35
CA ALA A 451 -13.16 -16.47 23.53
C ALA A 451 -13.92 -17.79 23.29
N ASN A 452 -14.18 -18.16 22.04
CA ASN A 452 -14.90 -19.36 21.65
C ASN A 452 -13.98 -20.50 21.22
N GLY A 453 -12.66 -20.30 21.31
CA GLY A 453 -11.65 -21.29 20.89
C GLY A 453 -11.39 -21.33 19.37
N TRP A 454 -11.90 -20.36 18.62
CA TRP A 454 -11.61 -20.20 17.18
C TRP A 454 -10.32 -19.39 16.97
N PRO A 455 -9.64 -19.55 15.81
CA PRO A 455 -8.52 -18.70 15.46
C PRO A 455 -8.88 -17.22 15.57
N ASP A 456 -8.10 -16.44 16.32
CA ASP A 456 -8.27 -14.98 16.41
C ASP A 456 -7.72 -14.36 15.13
N ALA A 457 -8.53 -14.39 14.08
CA ALA A 457 -8.19 -14.00 12.72
C ALA A 457 -9.43 -13.52 11.97
N VAL A 458 -9.22 -12.75 10.91
CA VAL A 458 -10.27 -12.38 9.97
C VAL A 458 -10.47 -13.52 8.98
N ARG A 459 -11.71 -13.91 8.75
CA ARG A 459 -12.09 -14.89 7.74
C ARG A 459 -12.54 -14.20 6.46
N GLY A 460 -11.98 -14.61 5.33
CA GLY A 460 -12.28 -14.01 4.02
C GLY A 460 -12.10 -14.99 2.86
N VAL A 461 -12.44 -14.51 1.67
CA VAL A 461 -12.31 -15.28 0.43
C VAL A 461 -10.86 -15.58 0.12
N TYR A 462 -10.56 -16.84 -0.14
CA TYR A 462 -9.23 -17.30 -0.53
C TYR A 462 -9.35 -18.46 -1.52
N ILE A 463 -8.72 -18.34 -2.68
CA ILE A 463 -8.87 -19.34 -3.76
C ILE A 463 -7.57 -20.08 -4.10
N SER A 464 -6.43 -19.63 -3.56
CA SER A 464 -5.13 -20.29 -3.75
C SER A 464 -4.97 -21.52 -2.85
N ALA A 465 -3.99 -22.35 -3.14
CA ALA A 465 -3.55 -23.40 -2.23
C ALA A 465 -2.87 -22.79 -1.00
N PHE A 466 -2.92 -23.49 0.11
CA PHE A 466 -2.21 -23.10 1.33
C PHE A 466 -0.74 -23.55 1.31
N SER A 467 0.06 -22.96 2.21
CA SER A 467 1.43 -23.41 2.41
C SER A 467 1.45 -24.91 2.76
N ARG A 468 2.45 -25.67 2.26
CA ARG A 468 2.57 -27.12 2.38
C ARG A 468 1.64 -27.93 1.46
N ASN A 469 1.17 -27.32 0.34
CA ASN A 469 0.27 -27.97 -0.63
C ASN A 469 -1.06 -28.48 -0.03
N GLU A 470 -1.50 -27.87 1.08
CA GLU A 470 -2.79 -28.16 1.65
C GLU A 470 -3.89 -27.64 0.73
N GLN A 471 -4.82 -28.51 0.37
CA GLN A 471 -5.90 -28.16 -0.56
C GLN A 471 -6.88 -27.18 0.07
N ASN A 472 -7.31 -26.21 -0.73
CA ASN A 472 -8.37 -25.31 -0.37
C ASN A 472 -9.73 -25.91 -0.72
N THR A 473 -10.44 -26.40 0.28
CA THR A 473 -11.72 -27.11 0.14
C THR A 473 -12.95 -26.28 0.52
N SER A 474 -12.76 -25.04 0.95
CA SER A 474 -13.86 -24.18 1.42
C SER A 474 -13.94 -22.84 0.68
N GLY A 475 -12.85 -22.40 0.05
CA GLY A 475 -12.72 -21.03 -0.47
C GLY A 475 -12.56 -19.95 0.61
N TRP A 476 -12.40 -20.38 1.87
CA TRP A 476 -12.21 -19.49 3.01
C TRP A 476 -10.82 -19.67 3.64
N ALA A 477 -10.25 -18.57 4.09
CA ALA A 477 -9.06 -18.59 4.92
C ALA A 477 -9.23 -17.72 6.16
N ASP A 478 -8.53 -18.12 7.24
CA ASP A 478 -8.30 -17.28 8.42
C ASP A 478 -6.95 -16.58 8.28
N TRP A 479 -6.97 -15.24 8.34
CA TRP A 479 -5.78 -14.44 8.12
C TRP A 479 -5.73 -13.25 9.08
N SER A 480 -4.51 -12.78 9.46
CA SER A 480 -4.34 -11.69 10.42
C SER A 480 -3.35 -10.64 9.91
N GLY A 481 -3.69 -9.36 10.10
CA GLY A 481 -2.87 -8.23 9.69
C GLY A 481 -3.60 -6.91 9.72
N THR A 482 -2.85 -5.81 9.81
CA THR A 482 -3.39 -4.45 9.70
C THR A 482 -4.05 -4.19 8.33
N SER A 483 -3.68 -4.97 7.31
CA SER A 483 -4.32 -4.96 5.98
C SER A 483 -5.83 -5.20 6.05
N PHE A 484 -6.27 -6.11 6.91
CA PHE A 484 -7.68 -6.49 7.04
C PHE A 484 -8.46 -5.47 7.87
N SER A 485 -7.83 -4.90 8.89
CA SER A 485 -8.36 -3.72 9.58
C SER A 485 -8.57 -2.55 8.61
N THR A 486 -7.61 -2.33 7.70
CA THR A 486 -7.68 -1.28 6.67
C THR A 486 -8.85 -1.51 5.72
N ALA A 487 -9.11 -2.76 5.33
CA ALA A 487 -10.25 -3.12 4.49
C ALA A 487 -11.60 -2.79 5.17
N ILE A 488 -11.73 -3.13 6.47
CA ILE A 488 -12.94 -2.82 7.27
C ILE A 488 -13.17 -1.29 7.30
N ILE A 489 -12.14 -0.51 7.62
CA ILE A 489 -12.25 0.95 7.69
C ILE A 489 -12.52 1.56 6.32
N SER A 490 -11.93 1.03 5.24
CA SER A 490 -12.23 1.48 3.87
C SER A 490 -13.70 1.26 3.50
N ALA A 491 -14.27 0.12 3.90
CA ALA A 491 -15.68 -0.16 3.68
C ALA A 491 -16.61 0.79 4.47
N LEU A 492 -16.28 1.06 5.75
CA LEU A 492 -17.01 2.06 6.55
C LEU A 492 -16.89 3.46 5.95
N GLY A 493 -15.70 3.84 5.48
CA GLY A 493 -15.47 5.08 4.77
C GLY A 493 -16.33 5.21 3.51
N ALA A 494 -16.51 4.13 2.76
CA ALA A 494 -17.37 4.13 1.59
C ALA A 494 -18.84 4.44 1.94
N HIS A 495 -19.37 3.90 3.04
CA HIS A 495 -20.70 4.25 3.52
C HIS A 495 -20.83 5.73 3.86
N LEU A 496 -19.83 6.32 4.54
CA LEU A 496 -19.86 7.73 4.91
C LEU A 496 -19.79 8.65 3.70
N LEU A 497 -18.92 8.35 2.72
CA LEU A 497 -18.85 9.11 1.46
C LEU A 497 -20.17 9.00 0.67
N ALA A 498 -20.83 7.84 0.67
CA ALA A 498 -22.14 7.67 0.03
C ALA A 498 -23.23 8.53 0.66
N GLN A 499 -23.14 8.77 1.98
CA GLN A 499 -24.01 9.69 2.72
C GLN A 499 -23.70 11.18 2.46
N GLY A 500 -22.77 11.49 1.57
CA GLY A 500 -22.40 12.86 1.21
C GLY A 500 -21.36 13.51 2.11
N GLN A 501 -20.72 12.75 3.01
CA GLN A 501 -19.63 13.28 3.82
C GLN A 501 -18.37 13.49 2.97
N THR A 502 -17.61 14.51 3.29
CA THR A 502 -16.26 14.69 2.73
C THR A 502 -15.28 13.68 3.35
N ALA A 503 -14.13 13.48 2.71
CA ALA A 503 -13.09 12.61 3.26
C ALA A 503 -12.65 13.04 4.67
N GLN A 504 -12.51 14.35 4.92
CA GLN A 504 -12.15 14.88 6.24
C GLN A 504 -13.23 14.61 7.29
N GLN A 505 -14.51 14.77 6.94
CA GLN A 505 -15.62 14.45 7.82
C GLN A 505 -15.68 12.95 8.14
N ALA A 506 -15.44 12.11 7.14
CA ALA A 506 -15.37 10.66 7.33
C ALA A 506 -14.21 10.27 8.25
N ILE A 507 -13.01 10.87 8.07
CA ILE A 507 -11.85 10.66 8.95
C ILE A 507 -12.20 11.08 10.39
N ALA A 508 -12.74 12.28 10.57
CA ALA A 508 -13.10 12.79 11.89
C ALA A 508 -14.11 11.86 12.58
N ARG A 509 -15.13 11.41 11.85
CA ARG A 509 -16.14 10.51 12.38
C ARG A 509 -15.59 9.13 12.74
N ILE A 510 -14.73 8.55 11.92
CA ILE A 510 -14.14 7.24 12.17
C ILE A 510 -13.04 7.31 13.24
N ALA A 511 -12.08 8.22 13.11
CA ALA A 511 -10.90 8.27 13.95
C ALA A 511 -11.13 8.94 15.30
N MET A 512 -11.99 9.97 15.35
CA MET A 512 -12.23 10.76 16.56
C MET A 512 -13.55 10.40 17.24
N GLY A 513 -14.39 9.57 16.62
CA GLY A 513 -15.71 9.21 17.14
C GLY A 513 -16.64 10.42 17.28
N GLN A 514 -16.42 11.48 16.50
CA GLN A 514 -17.20 12.72 16.54
C GLN A 514 -18.20 12.74 15.39
N ASP A 515 -19.42 13.18 15.68
CA ASP A 515 -20.36 13.54 14.65
C ASP A 515 -20.38 15.08 14.42
N HIS A 516 -21.28 15.55 13.55
CA HIS A 516 -21.45 16.97 13.23
C HIS A 516 -21.89 17.83 14.43
N GLN A 517 -22.33 17.22 15.52
CA GLN A 517 -22.82 17.87 16.74
C GLN A 517 -21.83 17.78 17.89
N ASN A 518 -20.60 17.31 17.66
CA ASN A 518 -19.58 17.03 18.69
C ASN A 518 -19.98 15.95 19.72
N GLU A 519 -20.96 15.12 19.41
CA GLU A 519 -21.30 13.97 20.24
C GLU A 519 -20.36 12.79 19.94
N SER A 520 -19.85 12.17 20.98
CA SER A 520 -18.99 10.98 20.85
C SER A 520 -19.84 9.80 20.37
N LEU A 521 -19.66 9.41 19.12
CA LEU A 521 -20.35 8.26 18.52
C LEU A 521 -19.85 6.91 19.09
N PHE A 522 -18.65 6.86 19.65
CA PHE A 522 -18.00 5.63 20.11
C PHE A 522 -17.89 5.52 21.63
N GLY A 523 -18.67 6.31 22.37
CA GLY A 523 -18.44 6.45 23.80
C GLY A 523 -17.16 7.24 24.08
N SER A 524 -16.74 7.37 25.32
CA SER A 524 -15.45 7.99 25.64
C SER A 524 -14.38 7.36 24.75
N ALA A 525 -13.73 8.16 23.92
CA ALA A 525 -12.64 7.71 23.05
C ALA A 525 -11.65 6.89 23.90
N LEU A 526 -11.74 5.57 23.78
CA LEU A 526 -10.84 4.66 24.47
C LEU A 526 -9.60 4.62 23.62
N GLU A 527 -8.65 5.44 24.00
CA GLU A 527 -7.29 5.31 23.56
C GLU A 527 -6.86 3.87 23.83
N VAL A 528 -6.48 3.14 22.79
CA VAL A 528 -5.88 1.81 22.99
C VAL A 528 -4.49 2.05 23.52
N PRO A 529 -4.22 1.73 24.81
CA PRO A 529 -2.90 1.95 25.36
C PRO A 529 -1.84 1.28 24.47
N GLY A 530 -0.84 2.07 24.06
CA GLY A 530 0.25 1.58 23.24
C GLY A 530 0.02 1.59 21.73
N LEU A 531 -1.18 1.88 21.22
CA LEU A 531 -1.44 2.00 19.78
C LEU A 531 -1.75 3.41 19.32
N LEU A 532 -2.01 4.34 20.23
CA LEU A 532 -2.34 5.75 19.90
C LEU A 532 -3.48 5.82 18.87
N ALA A 533 -4.59 5.16 19.15
CA ALA A 533 -5.71 5.03 18.24
C ALA A 533 -7.04 4.90 18.97
N ASN A 534 -8.11 5.42 18.37
CA ASN A 534 -9.46 5.11 18.79
C ASN A 534 -9.88 3.73 18.27
N ILE A 535 -10.71 3.02 19.00
CA ILE A 535 -11.19 1.69 18.59
C ILE A 535 -12.53 1.80 17.88
N VAL A 536 -12.57 1.36 16.65
CA VAL A 536 -13.82 1.00 15.96
C VAL A 536 -14.11 -0.46 16.27
N ARG A 537 -15.11 -0.71 17.13
CA ARG A 537 -15.42 -2.05 17.62
C ARG A 537 -16.20 -2.84 16.58
N VAL A 538 -15.46 -3.59 15.80
CA VAL A 538 -15.98 -4.51 14.78
C VAL A 538 -15.40 -5.89 15.06
N GLN A 539 -16.22 -6.91 15.05
CA GLN A 539 -15.80 -8.30 15.16
C GLN A 539 -16.49 -9.14 14.10
N GLN A 540 -15.83 -10.17 13.66
CA GLN A 540 -16.43 -11.21 12.85
C GLN A 540 -16.84 -12.37 13.77
N ARG A 541 -18.15 -12.70 13.76
CA ARG A 541 -18.71 -13.82 14.52
C ARG A 541 -19.22 -14.87 13.53
N PHE A 542 -18.66 -16.03 13.61
CA PHE A 542 -19.13 -17.18 12.87
C PHE A 542 -20.24 -17.85 13.68
N ARG A 543 -21.40 -18.09 13.07
CA ARG A 543 -22.40 -18.95 13.65
C ARG A 543 -21.85 -20.38 13.54
N GLY A 544 -21.61 -21.01 14.69
CA GLY A 544 -21.32 -22.42 14.81
C GLY A 544 -22.57 -23.26 14.55
#